data_0c0ca2c0671828f86cd99500b95e2a83
#
_entry.id   0c0ca2c0671828f86cd99500b95e2a83
#
_cell.length_a   1.000
_cell.length_b   1.000
_cell.length_c   1.000
_cell.angle_alpha   90.00
_cell.angle_beta   90.00
_cell.angle_gamma   90.00
#
_symmetry.space_group_name_H-M   'P 1'
#
loop_
_entity.id
_entity.type
_entity.pdbx_description
1 polymer ?
#
loop_
_entity_poly.entity_id
_entity_poly.type
_entity_poly.pdbx_seq_one_letter_code
_entity_poly.pdbx_strand_id
1 'polypeptide(L)'
;MKKIFTFLVLILLFVIGCSKKNEVKLTTSGKNAFAADVDGSWEVQALTELHGFDQQKKDGNYTASIFYSVDVITSDGKILKSLFTKQVDKKESEKITGVKLEAQFNINGSYPAGRYKLVFNIKDILSNKTLKDTASLKLER
;
A
#
# COMPACT_ATOMS: atom_id res chain seq x y z
N MET A 1 0.43 -61.01 9.22
CA MET A 1 -0.59 -60.18 8.54
C MET A 1 -1.06 -59.00 9.39
N LYS A 2 -1.17 -59.08 10.70
CA LYS A 2 -1.59 -57.95 11.55
C LYS A 2 -0.64 -56.74 11.59
N LYS A 3 0.67 -56.94 11.40
CA LYS A 3 1.67 -55.85 11.45
C LYS A 3 1.73 -55.01 10.17
N ILE A 4 1.31 -55.52 9.03
CA ILE A 4 1.29 -54.80 7.74
C ILE A 4 0.11 -53.84 7.68
N PHE A 5 -1.00 -54.21 8.31
CA PHE A 5 -2.21 -53.38 8.33
C PHE A 5 -2.04 -52.10 9.15
N THR A 6 -1.27 -52.19 10.25
CA THR A 6 -0.99 -51.04 11.13
C THR A 6 -0.07 -50.02 10.46
N PHE A 7 0.83 -50.46 9.57
CA PHE A 7 1.75 -49.60 8.84
C PHE A 7 1.06 -48.82 7.69
N LEU A 8 0.04 -49.44 7.09
CA LEU A 8 -0.74 -48.81 6.00
C LEU A 8 -1.65 -47.69 6.51
N VAL A 9 -2.18 -47.81 7.74
CA VAL A 9 -3.03 -46.75 8.36
C VAL A 9 -2.22 -45.54 8.76
N LEU A 10 -0.93 -45.71 9.10
CA LEU A 10 -0.07 -44.60 9.50
C LEU A 10 0.37 -43.71 8.33
N ILE A 11 0.40 -44.23 7.10
CA ILE A 11 0.78 -43.50 5.90
C ILE A 11 -0.36 -42.59 5.38
N LEU A 12 -1.62 -42.93 5.73
CA LEU A 12 -2.78 -42.14 5.25
C LEU A 12 -2.99 -40.81 6.00
N LEU A 13 -2.27 -40.56 7.09
CA LEU A 13 -2.42 -39.36 7.91
C LEU A 13 -1.52 -38.18 7.49
N PHE A 14 -0.64 -38.35 6.47
CA PHE A 14 0.26 -37.31 6.02
C PHE A 14 -0.20 -36.54 4.77
N VAL A 15 -1.41 -36.76 4.27
CA VAL A 15 -1.96 -36.03 3.12
C VAL A 15 -2.98 -34.98 3.58
N ILE A 16 -2.77 -34.34 4.72
CA ILE A 16 -3.46 -33.08 5.01
C ILE A 16 -2.66 -32.02 4.28
N GLY A 17 -2.99 -31.89 2.99
CA GLY A 17 -2.39 -30.90 2.10
C GLY A 17 -2.48 -29.51 2.74
N CYS A 18 -1.35 -28.85 2.87
CA CYS A 18 -1.30 -27.41 2.99
C CYS A 18 -2.10 -26.81 1.83
N SER A 19 -3.35 -26.47 2.10
CA SER A 19 -4.11 -25.56 1.25
C SER A 19 -3.35 -24.24 1.27
N LYS A 20 -2.52 -23.98 0.24
CA LYS A 20 -1.97 -22.64 -0.01
C LYS A 20 -3.16 -21.72 -0.18
N LYS A 21 -3.56 -21.01 0.88
CA LYS A 21 -4.40 -19.83 0.75
C LYS A 21 -3.74 -18.98 -0.31
N ASN A 22 -4.40 -18.73 -1.42
CA ASN A 22 -3.94 -17.75 -2.42
C ASN A 22 -3.82 -16.40 -1.69
N GLU A 23 -2.60 -16.05 -1.32
CA GLU A 23 -2.32 -14.82 -0.59
C GLU A 23 -2.53 -13.65 -1.55
N VAL A 24 -3.60 -12.90 -1.32
CA VAL A 24 -3.89 -11.70 -2.12
C VAL A 24 -2.77 -10.69 -1.86
N LYS A 25 -2.12 -10.24 -2.92
CA LYS A 25 -1.03 -9.26 -2.85
C LYS A 25 -1.59 -7.85 -2.83
N LEU A 26 -0.91 -6.97 -2.08
CA LEU A 26 -1.17 -5.54 -2.18
C LEU A 26 -0.82 -5.04 -3.58
N THR A 27 -1.71 -4.26 -4.16
CA THR A 27 -1.52 -3.60 -5.47
C THR A 27 -2.10 -2.20 -5.43
N THR A 28 -1.62 -1.33 -6.31
CA THR A 28 -2.16 0.02 -6.48
C THR A 28 -2.63 0.24 -7.91
N SER A 29 -3.56 1.17 -8.06
CA SER A 29 -4.08 1.62 -9.35
C SER A 29 -4.40 3.11 -9.34
N GLY A 30 -4.69 3.70 -10.51
CA GLY A 30 -5.16 5.08 -10.61
C GLY A 30 -4.16 6.12 -10.11
N LYS A 31 -2.85 5.87 -10.27
CA LYS A 31 -1.81 6.81 -9.82
C LYS A 31 -1.86 8.12 -10.58
N ASN A 32 -1.89 9.21 -9.83
CA ASN A 32 -1.78 10.55 -10.35
C ASN A 32 -0.99 11.43 -9.37
N ALA A 33 -0.15 12.32 -9.90
CA ALA A 33 0.57 13.30 -9.11
C ALA A 33 0.81 14.55 -9.94
N PHE A 34 0.59 15.70 -9.34
CA PHE A 34 0.89 16.99 -9.94
C PHE A 34 1.42 17.97 -8.90
N ALA A 35 2.09 19.00 -9.35
CA ALA A 35 2.58 20.09 -8.54
C ALA A 35 2.25 21.42 -9.20
N ALA A 36 1.98 22.43 -8.37
CA ALA A 36 1.81 23.82 -8.79
C ALA A 36 2.76 24.71 -7.99
N ASP A 37 3.29 25.76 -8.64
CA ASP A 37 4.00 26.82 -7.94
C ASP A 37 2.96 27.74 -7.26
N VAL A 38 2.98 27.77 -5.95
CA VAL A 38 2.10 28.62 -5.14
C VAL A 38 2.98 29.45 -4.22
N ASP A 39 3.00 30.75 -4.46
CA ASP A 39 3.76 31.72 -3.66
C ASP A 39 5.25 31.35 -3.44
N GLY A 40 5.89 30.77 -4.45
CA GLY A 40 7.29 30.38 -4.39
C GLY A 40 7.55 29.05 -3.68
N SER A 41 6.52 28.25 -3.44
CA SER A 41 6.58 26.87 -2.97
C SER A 41 5.89 25.96 -3.97
N TRP A 42 6.31 24.69 -4.04
CA TRP A 42 5.63 23.68 -4.82
C TRP A 42 4.56 23.00 -3.98
N GLU A 43 3.29 23.26 -4.25
CA GLU A 43 2.19 22.47 -3.70
C GLU A 43 2.03 21.19 -4.50
N VAL A 44 2.17 20.05 -3.83
CA VAL A 44 2.09 18.71 -4.44
C VAL A 44 0.80 18.03 -3.99
N GLN A 45 0.08 17.49 -4.97
CA GLN A 45 -1.06 16.61 -4.73
C GLN A 45 -0.82 15.27 -5.42
N ALA A 46 -1.08 14.19 -4.70
CA ALA A 46 -0.91 12.84 -5.21
C ALA A 46 -2.06 11.94 -4.77
N LEU A 47 -2.42 11.00 -5.64
CA LEU A 47 -3.49 10.04 -5.44
C LEU A 47 -3.06 8.68 -5.94
N THR A 48 -3.42 7.63 -5.21
CA THR A 48 -3.44 6.24 -5.68
C THR A 48 -4.55 5.48 -4.97
N GLU A 49 -4.98 4.35 -5.50
CA GLU A 49 -5.96 3.47 -4.85
C GLU A 49 -5.32 2.12 -4.52
N LEU A 50 -5.37 1.73 -3.25
CA LEU A 50 -4.83 0.46 -2.76
C LEU A 50 -5.89 -0.64 -2.81
N HIS A 51 -5.46 -1.84 -3.25
CA HIS A 51 -6.26 -3.07 -3.30
C HIS A 51 -5.50 -4.23 -2.66
N GLY A 52 -6.22 -5.33 -2.35
CA GLY A 52 -5.62 -6.56 -1.84
C GLY A 52 -5.18 -6.51 -0.38
N PHE A 53 -5.65 -5.55 0.39
CA PHE A 53 -5.44 -5.45 1.83
C PHE A 53 -6.36 -6.39 2.61
N ASP A 54 -5.97 -6.72 3.85
CA ASP A 54 -6.78 -7.54 4.74
C ASP A 54 -7.92 -6.73 5.38
N GLN A 55 -9.02 -7.42 5.67
CA GLN A 55 -10.21 -6.84 6.28
C GLN A 55 -10.71 -7.74 7.38
N GLN A 56 -11.20 -7.15 8.47
CA GLN A 56 -11.91 -7.86 9.51
C GLN A 56 -13.42 -7.64 9.37
N LYS A 57 -14.20 -8.70 9.51
CA LYS A 57 -15.66 -8.61 9.60
C LYS A 57 -16.08 -8.76 11.05
N LYS A 58 -16.72 -7.72 11.60
CA LYS A 58 -17.27 -7.71 12.96
C LYS A 58 -18.58 -6.95 12.98
N ASP A 59 -19.59 -7.52 13.65
CA ASP A 59 -20.92 -6.90 13.82
C ASP A 59 -21.55 -6.42 12.50
N GLY A 60 -21.42 -7.25 11.44
CA GLY A 60 -21.94 -6.93 10.10
C GLY A 60 -21.11 -5.94 9.28
N ASN A 61 -20.05 -5.37 9.84
CA ASN A 61 -19.21 -4.41 9.14
C ASN A 61 -17.84 -5.01 8.81
N TYR A 62 -17.26 -4.56 7.67
CA TYR A 62 -15.88 -4.78 7.30
C TYR A 62 -15.04 -3.58 7.72
N THR A 63 -13.87 -3.83 8.29
CA THR A 63 -12.91 -2.80 8.69
C THR A 63 -11.56 -3.04 8.06
N ALA A 64 -10.90 -1.99 7.63
CA ALA A 64 -9.52 -1.99 7.13
C ALA A 64 -8.75 -0.81 7.74
N SER A 65 -7.46 -0.98 7.96
CA SER A 65 -6.58 0.06 8.49
C SER A 65 -5.27 0.08 7.70
N ILE A 66 -5.00 1.20 7.05
CA ILE A 66 -3.85 1.40 6.18
C ILE A 66 -3.04 2.59 6.68
N PHE A 67 -1.76 2.39 6.93
CA PHE A 67 -0.80 3.47 7.16
C PHE A 67 0.04 3.69 5.90
N TYR A 68 0.30 4.93 5.55
CA TYR A 68 1.22 5.26 4.47
C TYR A 68 1.99 6.55 4.70
N SER A 69 3.16 6.62 4.09
CA SER A 69 3.97 7.82 3.99
C SER A 69 4.38 8.07 2.54
N VAL A 70 4.69 9.32 2.23
CA VAL A 70 5.18 9.72 0.90
C VAL A 70 6.55 10.34 1.04
N ASP A 71 7.52 9.74 0.34
CA ASP A 71 8.85 10.29 0.12
C ASP A 71 8.92 10.92 -1.26
N VAL A 72 9.85 11.85 -1.45
CA VAL A 72 10.15 12.44 -2.76
C VAL A 72 11.61 12.19 -3.12
N ILE A 73 11.84 11.64 -4.30
CA ILE A 73 13.18 11.55 -4.91
C ILE A 73 13.31 12.72 -5.87
N THR A 74 14.26 13.58 -5.58
CA THR A 74 14.57 14.78 -6.38
C THR A 74 15.23 14.43 -7.70
N SER A 75 15.33 15.37 -8.61
CA SER A 75 15.97 15.19 -9.92
C SER A 75 17.45 14.81 -9.85
N ASP A 76 18.15 15.21 -8.77
CA ASP A 76 19.54 14.86 -8.47
C ASP A 76 19.68 13.59 -7.62
N GLY A 77 18.57 12.89 -7.35
CA GLY A 77 18.56 11.61 -6.63
C GLY A 77 18.51 11.71 -5.10
N LYS A 78 18.41 12.90 -4.52
CA LYS A 78 18.25 13.09 -3.08
C LYS A 78 16.87 12.61 -2.65
N ILE A 79 16.80 11.98 -1.48
CA ILE A 79 15.52 11.49 -0.92
C ILE A 79 15.06 12.43 0.19
N LEU A 80 13.89 13.03 0.01
CA LEU A 80 13.16 13.78 1.02
C LEU A 80 12.15 12.81 1.66
N LYS A 81 12.44 12.39 2.90
CA LYS A 81 11.65 11.34 3.57
C LYS A 81 10.42 11.89 4.26
N SER A 82 9.34 11.13 4.20
CA SER A 82 8.12 11.30 5.01
C SER A 82 7.55 12.73 4.96
N LEU A 83 7.52 13.33 3.75
CA LEU A 83 6.92 14.65 3.56
C LEU A 83 5.42 14.64 3.85
N PHE A 84 4.81 13.48 3.80
CA PHE A 84 3.43 13.25 4.18
C PHE A 84 3.28 11.89 4.86
N THR A 85 2.45 11.81 5.89
CA THR A 85 2.08 10.56 6.57
C THR A 85 0.61 10.58 6.94
N LYS A 86 -0.08 9.45 6.79
CA LYS A 86 -1.49 9.32 7.17
C LYS A 86 -1.84 7.86 7.49
N GLN A 87 -2.76 7.69 8.43
CA GLN A 87 -3.48 6.44 8.62
C GLN A 87 -4.92 6.62 8.13
N VAL A 88 -5.42 5.64 7.39
CA VAL A 88 -6.80 5.57 6.91
C VAL A 88 -7.45 4.35 7.53
N ASP A 89 -8.46 4.59 8.36
CA ASP A 89 -9.32 3.57 8.92
C ASP A 89 -10.67 3.61 8.19
N LYS A 90 -11.06 2.49 7.59
CA LYS A 90 -12.35 2.35 6.90
C LYS A 90 -13.25 1.36 7.62
N LYS A 91 -14.55 1.66 7.62
CA LYS A 91 -15.61 0.79 8.11
C LYS A 91 -16.80 0.88 7.17
N GLU A 92 -17.20 -0.25 6.58
CA GLU A 92 -18.27 -0.33 5.59
C GLU A 92 -19.15 -1.55 5.91
N SER A 93 -20.44 -1.49 5.55
CA SER A 93 -21.35 -2.64 5.65
C SER A 93 -21.06 -3.73 4.61
N GLU A 94 -20.43 -3.37 3.50
CA GLU A 94 -20.01 -4.25 2.43
C GLU A 94 -18.49 -4.42 2.42
N LYS A 95 -18.02 -5.46 1.72
CA LYS A 95 -16.59 -5.70 1.54
C LYS A 95 -15.92 -4.51 0.85
N ILE A 96 -14.86 -3.98 1.47
CA ILE A 96 -14.11 -2.84 0.95
C ILE A 96 -13.25 -3.31 -0.24
N THR A 97 -13.45 -2.74 -1.41
CA THR A 97 -12.74 -3.15 -2.64
C THR A 97 -11.47 -2.33 -2.90
N GLY A 98 -11.43 -1.09 -2.39
CA GLY A 98 -10.29 -0.20 -2.55
C GLY A 98 -10.23 0.87 -1.47
N VAL A 99 -9.04 1.35 -1.17
CA VAL A 99 -8.77 2.48 -0.28
C VAL A 99 -8.01 3.55 -1.04
N LYS A 100 -8.61 4.75 -1.17
CA LYS A 100 -7.93 5.91 -1.75
C LYS A 100 -6.88 6.43 -0.78
N LEU A 101 -5.67 6.61 -1.27
CA LEU A 101 -4.54 7.19 -0.57
C LEU A 101 -4.22 8.53 -1.22
N GLU A 102 -4.55 9.61 -0.53
CA GLU A 102 -4.38 10.99 -0.98
C GLU A 102 -3.32 11.68 -0.15
N ALA A 103 -2.40 12.37 -0.79
CA ALA A 103 -1.37 13.16 -0.14
C ALA A 103 -1.35 14.59 -0.70
N GLN A 104 -1.26 15.56 0.21
CA GLN A 104 -1.06 16.97 -0.13
C GLN A 104 0.01 17.53 0.78
N PHE A 105 1.07 18.08 0.22
CA PHE A 105 2.20 18.64 0.95
C PHE A 105 2.97 19.65 0.10
N ASN A 106 3.83 20.42 0.73
CA ASN A 106 4.66 21.41 0.05
C ASN A 106 6.13 20.96 -0.04
N ILE A 107 6.76 21.26 -1.18
CA ILE A 107 8.21 21.20 -1.36
C ILE A 107 8.73 22.64 -1.45
N ASN A 108 9.85 22.90 -0.79
CA ASN A 108 10.45 24.24 -0.81
C ASN A 108 10.72 24.70 -2.26
N GLY A 109 10.39 25.94 -2.57
CA GLY A 109 10.54 26.52 -3.90
C GLY A 109 11.97 26.67 -4.37
N SER A 110 12.97 26.50 -3.48
CA SER A 110 14.39 26.42 -3.85
C SER A 110 14.75 25.16 -4.63
N TYR A 111 13.91 24.12 -4.57
CA TYR A 111 14.10 22.93 -5.40
C TYR A 111 13.80 23.26 -6.86
N PRO A 112 14.72 22.91 -7.79
CA PRO A 112 14.61 23.29 -9.19
C PRO A 112 13.42 22.62 -9.88
N ALA A 113 12.90 23.24 -10.91
CA ALA A 113 12.00 22.61 -11.85
C ALA A 113 12.66 21.34 -12.43
N GLY A 114 11.88 20.31 -12.71
CA GLY A 114 12.41 19.05 -13.23
C GLY A 114 11.53 17.86 -12.95
N ARG A 115 12.08 16.66 -13.20
CA ARG A 115 11.40 15.39 -12.97
C ARG A 115 11.77 14.83 -11.59
N TYR A 116 10.77 14.53 -10.82
CA TYR A 116 10.82 13.96 -9.48
C TYR A 116 10.05 12.64 -9.45
N LYS A 117 10.24 11.87 -8.39
CA LYS A 117 9.43 10.67 -8.14
C LYS A 117 8.85 10.75 -6.74
N LEU A 118 7.57 10.45 -6.62
CA LEU A 118 6.92 10.19 -5.34
C LEU A 118 7.01 8.70 -5.04
N VAL A 119 7.32 8.36 -3.80
CA VAL A 119 7.35 6.98 -3.31
C VAL A 119 6.31 6.85 -2.20
N PHE A 120 5.23 6.12 -2.48
CA PHE A 120 4.27 5.71 -1.48
C PHE A 120 4.82 4.48 -0.73
N ASN A 121 5.09 4.62 0.56
CA ASN A 121 5.41 3.52 1.44
C ASN A 121 4.13 3.14 2.18
N ILE A 122 3.53 2.02 1.84
CA ILE A 122 2.20 1.61 2.29
C ILE A 122 2.33 0.40 3.19
N LYS A 123 1.59 0.39 4.30
CA LYS A 123 1.48 -0.73 5.24
C LYS A 123 0.02 -1.03 5.55
N ASP A 124 -0.39 -2.25 5.30
CA ASP A 124 -1.63 -2.81 5.84
C ASP A 124 -1.41 -3.18 7.32
N ILE A 125 -2.12 -2.51 8.21
CA ILE A 125 -1.94 -2.67 9.66
C ILE A 125 -2.45 -4.03 10.14
N LEU A 126 -3.49 -4.59 9.50
CA LEU A 126 -4.09 -5.86 9.91
C LEU A 126 -3.20 -7.06 9.57
N SER A 127 -2.55 -7.04 8.40
CA SER A 127 -1.71 -8.14 7.94
C SER A 127 -0.21 -7.91 8.09
N ASN A 128 0.22 -6.68 8.39
CA ASN A 128 1.61 -6.21 8.33
C ASN A 128 2.27 -6.29 6.93
N LYS A 129 1.50 -6.54 5.88
CA LYS A 129 1.99 -6.49 4.51
C LYS A 129 2.39 -5.07 4.15
N THR A 130 3.46 -4.95 3.37
CA THR A 130 3.96 -3.64 2.89
C THR A 130 4.06 -3.62 1.38
N LEU A 131 3.88 -2.41 0.82
CA LEU A 131 4.08 -2.14 -0.59
C LEU A 131 4.80 -0.80 -0.74
N LYS A 132 5.80 -0.75 -1.62
CA LYS A 132 6.35 0.51 -2.14
C LYS A 132 5.90 0.69 -3.56
N ASP A 133 5.34 1.86 -3.86
CA ASP A 133 4.90 2.21 -5.19
C ASP A 133 5.35 3.63 -5.56
N THR A 134 5.59 3.86 -6.84
CA THR A 134 6.13 5.13 -7.32
C THR A 134 5.20 5.80 -8.32
N ALA A 135 5.11 7.11 -8.25
CA ALA A 135 4.47 7.97 -9.24
C ALA A 135 5.47 9.03 -9.75
N SER A 136 5.39 9.34 -11.03
CA SER A 136 6.18 10.46 -11.60
C SER A 136 5.56 11.79 -11.19
N LEU A 137 6.41 12.76 -10.86
CA LEU A 137 6.03 14.13 -10.56
C LEU A 137 6.88 15.07 -11.40
N LYS A 138 6.27 16.10 -12.00
CA LYS A 138 6.97 17.15 -12.72
C LYS A 138 6.77 18.48 -12.01
N LEU A 139 7.86 19.16 -11.69
CA LEU A 139 7.85 20.53 -11.19
C LEU A 139 8.08 21.47 -12.38
N GLU A 140 7.09 22.29 -12.73
CA GLU A 140 7.13 23.26 -13.85
C GLU A 140 6.69 24.63 -13.36
N ARG A 141 7.42 25.66 -13.77
CA ARG A 141 7.05 27.08 -13.60
C ARG A 141 6.65 27.67 -14.93
#